data_2e5292bcb23ce08477725754c04989b4
#
_entry.id   2e5292bcb23ce08477725754c04989b4
#
_cell.length_a   1.000
_cell.length_b   1.000
_cell.length_c   1.000
_cell.angle_alpha   90.00
_cell.angle_beta   90.00
_cell.angle_gamma   90.00
#
_symmetry.space_group_name_H-M   'P 1'
#
loop_
_entity.id
_entity.type
_entity.pdbx_description
1 polymer ?
#
loop_
_entity_poly.entity_id
_entity_poly.type
_entity_poly.pdbx_seq_one_letter_code
_entity_poly.pdbx_strand_id
1 'polypeptide(L)'
;MPMVRLASVLLAAGAAVTVLPSCSSLSLQQVDYAWPVESEIKVSPQNIVEENRYAISFRVAQLAAEEFGDSTALKGKKVRMLRSVEGYYFVTAPTFKNVYVFSPGPSELVLKSKIEVSKTGLSAPALNQRPPYVELLDGKNPKINLTSDNIEEEKKQ
;
A
#
# COMPACT_ATOMS: atom_id res chain seq x y z
N MET A 1 -23.98 15.18 95.72
CA MET A 1 -22.77 14.67 95.09
C MET A 1 -23.15 13.58 94.12
N PRO A 2 -23.08 13.79 92.85
CA PRO A 2 -22.80 12.68 91.94
C PRO A 2 -21.70 13.05 90.98
N MET A 3 -20.88 12.08 90.70
CA MET A 3 -19.75 12.06 89.79
C MET A 3 -20.18 12.06 88.32
N VAL A 4 -19.64 13.03 87.65
CA VAL A 4 -19.79 13.06 86.16
C VAL A 4 -18.67 12.19 85.56
N ARG A 5 -19.08 11.15 84.81
CA ARG A 5 -18.16 10.34 83.99
C ARG A 5 -18.10 10.92 82.59
N LEU A 6 -16.93 11.43 82.21
CA LEU A 6 -16.61 11.78 80.83
C LEU A 6 -16.44 10.51 80.03
N ALA A 7 -17.25 10.34 79.03
CA ALA A 7 -17.05 9.32 78.00
C ALA A 7 -16.29 9.96 76.82
N SER A 8 -15.05 9.51 76.63
CA SER A 8 -14.23 9.90 75.47
C SER A 8 -14.72 9.11 74.23
N VAL A 9 -15.25 9.85 73.29
CA VAL A 9 -15.57 9.32 71.95
C VAL A 9 -14.35 9.46 71.08
N LEU A 10 -13.70 8.36 70.75
CA LEU A 10 -12.61 8.28 69.77
C LEU A 10 -13.28 8.23 68.36
N LEU A 11 -13.12 9.35 67.68
CA LEU A 11 -13.53 9.44 66.23
C LEU A 11 -12.40 8.85 65.37
N ALA A 12 -12.54 7.62 64.93
CA ALA A 12 -11.67 7.00 63.95
C ALA A 12 -12.02 7.53 62.56
N ALA A 13 -11.20 8.49 62.07
CA ALA A 13 -11.27 8.97 60.69
C ALA A 13 -10.65 7.91 59.78
N GLY A 14 -11.50 7.07 59.17
CA GLY A 14 -11.08 6.16 58.09
C GLY A 14 -10.84 6.91 56.79
N ALA A 15 -9.60 7.11 56.40
CA ALA A 15 -9.23 7.62 55.10
C ALA A 15 -9.52 6.55 54.05
N ALA A 16 -10.65 6.70 53.35
CA ALA A 16 -10.95 5.89 52.17
C ALA A 16 -10.07 6.35 50.99
N VAL A 17 -9.01 5.61 50.73
CA VAL A 17 -8.18 5.81 49.54
C VAL A 17 -9.00 5.25 48.33
N THR A 18 -9.67 6.14 47.62
CA THR A 18 -10.31 5.79 46.34
C THR A 18 -9.21 5.68 45.29
N VAL A 19 -8.80 4.44 44.98
CA VAL A 19 -7.96 4.14 43.84
C VAL A 19 -8.86 4.30 42.58
N LEU A 20 -8.76 5.46 41.94
CA LEU A 20 -9.36 5.66 40.63
C LEU A 20 -8.62 4.78 39.63
N PRO A 21 -9.29 3.83 38.94
CA PRO A 21 -8.65 3.15 37.83
C PRO A 21 -8.37 4.20 36.76
N SER A 22 -7.10 4.54 36.58
CA SER A 22 -6.63 5.33 35.45
C SER A 22 -6.80 4.47 34.21
N CYS A 23 -7.97 4.50 33.58
CA CYS A 23 -8.14 4.00 32.22
C CYS A 23 -7.37 4.93 31.29
N SER A 24 -6.12 4.60 31.02
CA SER A 24 -5.40 5.19 29.89
C SER A 24 -6.04 4.67 28.61
N SER A 25 -7.06 5.36 28.11
CA SER A 25 -7.57 5.10 26.77
C SER A 25 -6.55 5.61 25.76
N LEU A 26 -5.93 4.67 25.04
CA LEU A 26 -5.19 5.00 23.83
C LEU A 26 -6.23 5.34 22.76
N SER A 27 -6.31 6.61 22.37
CA SER A 27 -7.09 6.98 21.19
C SER A 27 -6.37 6.50 19.95
N LEU A 28 -6.96 5.55 19.23
CA LEU A 28 -6.53 5.21 17.89
C LEU A 28 -6.81 6.41 17.00
N GLN A 29 -5.77 7.10 16.54
CA GLN A 29 -5.91 8.00 15.40
C GLN A 29 -6.21 7.11 14.19
N GLN A 30 -7.28 7.43 13.46
CA GLN A 30 -7.48 6.88 12.13
C GLN A 30 -6.31 7.38 11.27
N VAL A 31 -5.27 6.56 11.17
CA VAL A 31 -4.22 6.77 10.19
C VAL A 31 -4.82 6.34 8.86
N ASP A 32 -4.79 7.22 7.87
CA ASP A 32 -5.16 6.85 6.52
C ASP A 32 -4.06 5.94 5.97
N TYR A 33 -4.24 4.63 6.16
CA TYR A 33 -3.38 3.59 5.58
C TYR A 33 -3.54 3.46 4.07
N ALA A 34 -4.39 4.29 3.46
CA ALA A 34 -4.72 4.25 2.05
C ALA A 34 -3.67 4.95 1.17
N TRP A 35 -2.60 5.54 1.76
CA TRP A 35 -1.55 6.10 0.90
C TRP A 35 -0.91 4.99 0.07
N PRO A 36 -0.95 5.12 -1.25
CA PRO A 36 -0.41 4.12 -2.13
C PRO A 36 1.09 3.92 -1.93
N VAL A 37 1.45 2.72 -1.57
CA VAL A 37 2.85 2.29 -1.46
C VAL A 37 3.07 1.16 -2.44
N GLU A 38 4.17 1.25 -3.20
CA GLU A 38 4.57 0.20 -4.12
C GLU A 38 4.80 -1.14 -3.39
N SER A 39 4.43 -2.22 -4.06
CA SER A 39 4.80 -3.59 -3.68
C SER A 39 5.80 -4.14 -4.68
N GLU A 40 6.87 -4.71 -4.17
CA GLU A 40 7.78 -5.57 -4.94
C GLU A 40 7.45 -7.03 -4.63
N ILE A 41 6.89 -7.75 -5.59
CA ILE A 41 6.29 -9.06 -5.38
C ILE A 41 6.99 -10.11 -6.22
N LYS A 42 7.44 -11.20 -5.59
CA LYS A 42 8.05 -12.32 -6.30
C LYS A 42 6.99 -13.17 -7.00
N VAL A 43 7.21 -13.45 -8.27
CA VAL A 43 6.38 -14.35 -9.06
C VAL A 43 6.66 -15.80 -8.66
N SER A 44 5.61 -16.55 -8.36
CA SER A 44 5.70 -17.96 -8.04
C SER A 44 6.08 -18.83 -9.24
N PRO A 45 6.50 -20.10 -9.05
CA PRO A 45 6.71 -21.04 -10.14
C PRO A 45 5.48 -21.29 -11.01
N GLN A 46 4.27 -21.01 -10.49
CA GLN A 46 2.99 -21.13 -11.18
C GLN A 46 2.58 -19.85 -11.93
N ASN A 47 3.48 -18.84 -12.03
CA ASN A 47 3.22 -17.51 -12.59
C ASN A 47 2.16 -16.72 -11.80
N ILE A 48 2.06 -16.92 -10.50
CA ILE A 48 1.12 -16.22 -9.62
C ILE A 48 1.86 -15.15 -8.84
N VAL A 49 1.23 -13.99 -8.75
CA VAL A 49 1.57 -12.86 -7.88
C VAL A 49 0.52 -12.77 -6.79
N GLU A 50 0.95 -12.65 -5.54
CA GLU A 50 0.06 -12.49 -4.38
C GLU A 50 0.40 -11.19 -3.66
N GLU A 51 -0.56 -10.26 -3.60
CA GLU A 51 -0.43 -9.00 -2.87
C GLU A 51 -1.35 -9.03 -1.65
N ASN A 52 -0.74 -9.27 -0.50
CA ASN A 52 -1.46 -9.49 0.74
C ASN A 52 -2.17 -8.24 1.28
N ARG A 53 -1.65 -7.04 1.01
CA ARG A 53 -2.28 -5.78 1.47
C ARG A 53 -3.67 -5.56 0.89
N TYR A 54 -3.87 -6.02 -0.33
CA TYR A 54 -5.15 -5.87 -1.03
C TYR A 54 -5.91 -7.19 -1.16
N ALA A 55 -5.34 -8.29 -0.60
CA ALA A 55 -5.91 -9.64 -0.68
C ALA A 55 -6.20 -10.07 -2.12
N ILE A 56 -5.32 -9.73 -3.06
CA ILE A 56 -5.45 -10.09 -4.48
C ILE A 56 -4.37 -11.06 -4.91
N SER A 57 -4.75 -11.97 -5.81
CA SER A 57 -3.86 -12.91 -6.46
C SER A 57 -4.20 -12.96 -7.95
N PHE A 58 -3.20 -12.89 -8.80
CA PHE A 58 -3.39 -12.92 -10.25
C PHE A 58 -2.24 -13.59 -10.99
N ARG A 59 -2.51 -14.05 -12.22
CA ARG A 59 -1.50 -14.68 -13.07
C ARG A 59 -0.84 -13.67 -13.98
N VAL A 60 0.50 -13.69 -14.02
CA VAL A 60 1.31 -12.79 -14.86
C VAL A 60 1.79 -13.44 -16.17
N ALA A 61 1.35 -14.66 -16.47
CA ALA A 61 1.76 -15.39 -17.66
C ALA A 61 1.45 -14.63 -18.96
N GLN A 62 0.31 -13.93 -19.01
CA GLN A 62 -0.08 -13.12 -20.17
C GLN A 62 0.84 -11.91 -20.33
N LEU A 63 1.18 -11.22 -19.25
CA LEU A 63 2.13 -10.10 -19.27
C LEU A 63 3.52 -10.56 -19.73
N ALA A 64 3.96 -11.71 -19.24
CA ALA A 64 5.22 -12.32 -19.67
C ALA A 64 5.23 -12.65 -21.16
N ALA A 65 4.15 -13.23 -21.67
CA ALA A 65 4.01 -13.54 -23.10
C ALA A 65 4.01 -12.28 -23.99
N GLU A 66 3.36 -11.20 -23.54
CA GLU A 66 3.33 -9.93 -24.27
C GLU A 66 4.69 -9.24 -24.30
N GLU A 67 5.41 -9.21 -23.18
CA GLU A 67 6.70 -8.52 -23.07
C GLU A 67 7.86 -9.30 -23.69
N PHE A 68 7.84 -10.63 -23.57
CA PHE A 68 8.99 -11.48 -23.92
C PHE A 68 8.71 -12.56 -24.96
N GLY A 69 7.45 -12.74 -25.36
CA GLY A 69 7.04 -13.89 -26.20
C GLY A 69 7.06 -15.24 -25.45
N ASP A 70 7.33 -15.24 -24.14
CA ASP A 70 7.40 -16.42 -23.30
C ASP A 70 6.59 -16.22 -22.01
N SER A 71 5.51 -16.97 -21.85
CA SER A 71 4.63 -16.90 -20.69
C SER A 71 5.28 -17.28 -19.37
N THR A 72 6.47 -17.88 -19.41
CA THR A 72 7.22 -18.32 -18.21
C THR A 72 8.36 -17.39 -17.82
N ALA A 73 8.63 -16.37 -18.62
CA ALA A 73 9.79 -15.48 -18.46
C ALA A 73 9.87 -14.74 -17.14
N LEU A 74 8.75 -14.60 -16.41
CA LEU A 74 8.67 -13.92 -15.10
C LEU A 74 8.81 -14.87 -13.90
N LYS A 75 8.83 -16.18 -14.09
CA LYS A 75 8.96 -17.14 -12.96
C LYS A 75 10.17 -16.82 -12.10
N GLY A 76 9.97 -16.69 -10.79
CA GLY A 76 11.01 -16.39 -9.83
C GLY A 76 11.54 -14.95 -9.86
N LYS A 77 11.14 -14.14 -10.84
CA LYS A 77 11.47 -12.71 -10.92
C LYS A 77 10.50 -11.90 -10.05
N LYS A 78 10.74 -10.60 -9.98
CA LYS A 78 9.91 -9.68 -9.23
C LYS A 78 9.13 -8.78 -10.17
N VAL A 79 7.89 -8.50 -9.82
CA VAL A 79 7.07 -7.45 -10.42
C VAL A 79 6.87 -6.30 -9.44
N ARG A 80 6.66 -5.12 -9.96
CA ARG A 80 6.32 -3.91 -9.22
C ARG A 80 4.84 -3.64 -9.40
N MET A 81 4.15 -3.36 -8.31
CA MET A 81 2.74 -3.02 -8.34
C MET A 81 2.43 -1.88 -7.39
N LEU A 82 1.62 -0.93 -7.86
CA LEU A 82 1.10 0.16 -7.04
C LEU A 82 -0.39 0.29 -7.32
N ARG A 83 -1.21 0.32 -6.26
CA ARG A 83 -2.60 0.71 -6.36
C ARG A 83 -2.70 2.21 -6.14
N SER A 84 -3.15 2.96 -7.17
CA SER A 84 -3.28 4.42 -7.08
C SER A 84 -4.40 4.87 -6.14
N VAL A 85 -4.41 6.16 -5.78
CA VAL A 85 -5.52 6.78 -5.01
C VAL A 85 -6.88 6.66 -5.73
N GLU A 86 -6.86 6.55 -7.05
CA GLU A 86 -8.05 6.35 -7.88
C GLU A 86 -8.52 4.88 -7.93
N GLY A 87 -7.74 3.96 -7.34
CA GLY A 87 -8.06 2.55 -7.28
C GLY A 87 -7.54 1.69 -8.43
N TYR A 88 -6.80 2.26 -9.41
CA TYR A 88 -6.18 1.49 -10.48
C TYR A 88 -4.89 0.82 -10.02
N TYR A 89 -4.58 -0.33 -10.61
CA TYR A 89 -3.35 -1.08 -10.34
C TYR A 89 -2.37 -0.88 -11.48
N PHE A 90 -1.24 -0.27 -11.19
CA PHE A 90 -0.12 -0.11 -12.12
C PHE A 90 0.85 -1.26 -11.89
N VAL A 91 1.17 -1.99 -12.94
CA VAL A 91 2.06 -3.17 -12.88
C VAL A 91 3.16 -3.04 -13.92
N THR A 92 4.39 -3.22 -13.49
CA THR A 92 5.57 -3.28 -14.36
C THR A 92 6.64 -4.20 -13.75
N ALA A 93 7.75 -4.39 -14.46
CA ALA A 93 8.90 -5.16 -13.96
C ALA A 93 10.20 -4.69 -14.64
N PRO A 94 11.37 -5.04 -14.11
CA PRO A 94 12.62 -4.90 -14.86
C PRO A 94 12.53 -5.59 -16.22
N THR A 95 13.08 -4.94 -17.24
CA THR A 95 13.06 -5.34 -18.66
C THR A 95 11.72 -5.19 -19.38
N PHE A 96 10.65 -4.81 -18.71
CA PHE A 96 9.38 -4.45 -19.37
C PHE A 96 9.55 -3.18 -20.20
N LYS A 97 8.87 -3.13 -21.34
CA LYS A 97 8.72 -1.93 -22.14
C LYS A 97 7.50 -1.11 -21.74
N ASN A 98 6.57 -1.74 -21.06
CA ASN A 98 5.27 -1.19 -20.77
C ASN A 98 4.98 -1.15 -19.25
N VAL A 99 4.09 -0.21 -18.88
CA VAL A 99 3.32 -0.26 -17.63
C VAL A 99 1.91 -0.68 -17.99
N TYR A 100 1.41 -1.71 -17.32
CA TYR A 100 0.04 -2.20 -17.47
C TYR A 100 -0.83 -1.61 -16.38
N VAL A 101 -1.95 -1.04 -16.75
CA VAL A 101 -2.91 -0.44 -15.81
C VAL A 101 -4.18 -1.28 -15.82
N PHE A 102 -4.59 -1.72 -14.63
CA PHE A 102 -5.77 -2.53 -14.45
C PHE A 102 -6.81 -1.80 -13.60
N SER A 103 -8.07 -1.97 -13.94
CA SER A 103 -9.20 -1.64 -13.06
C SER A 103 -9.64 -2.89 -12.28
N PRO A 104 -10.06 -2.74 -11.01
CA PRO A 104 -10.65 -3.85 -10.28
C PRO A 104 -12.03 -4.19 -10.85
N GLY A 105 -12.23 -5.47 -11.19
CA GLY A 105 -13.53 -6.07 -11.49
C GLY A 105 -14.06 -6.85 -10.28
N PRO A 106 -15.24 -7.47 -10.40
CA PRO A 106 -15.85 -8.21 -9.28
C PRO A 106 -15.01 -9.40 -8.81
N SER A 107 -14.27 -10.04 -9.69
CA SER A 107 -13.44 -11.22 -9.39
C SER A 107 -12.12 -11.26 -10.18
N GLU A 108 -11.79 -10.19 -10.89
CA GLU A 108 -10.61 -10.13 -11.75
C GLU A 108 -10.04 -8.72 -11.84
N LEU A 109 -8.82 -8.60 -12.30
CA LEU A 109 -8.22 -7.35 -12.76
C LEU A 109 -8.45 -7.22 -14.27
N VAL A 110 -9.16 -6.18 -14.67
CA VAL A 110 -9.46 -5.90 -16.09
C VAL A 110 -8.40 -4.94 -16.63
N LEU A 111 -7.73 -5.32 -17.72
CA LEU A 111 -6.77 -4.44 -18.38
C LEU A 111 -7.47 -3.19 -18.89
N LYS A 112 -7.08 -2.03 -18.38
CA LYS A 112 -7.58 -0.71 -18.79
C LYS A 112 -6.68 -0.12 -19.88
N SER A 113 -5.38 -0.12 -19.65
CA SER A 113 -4.42 0.42 -20.60
C SER A 113 -3.07 -0.29 -20.52
N LYS A 114 -2.33 -0.19 -21.63
CA LYS A 114 -0.94 -0.60 -21.77
C LYS A 114 -0.15 0.60 -22.25
N ILE A 115 0.74 1.12 -21.42
CA ILE A 115 1.46 2.37 -21.67
C ILE A 115 2.91 2.03 -21.99
N GLU A 116 3.35 2.29 -23.22
CA GLU A 116 4.76 2.13 -23.59
C GLU A 116 5.60 3.23 -22.93
N VAL A 117 6.55 2.84 -22.10
CA VAL A 117 7.42 3.75 -21.32
C VAL A 117 8.89 3.62 -21.68
N SER A 118 9.29 2.55 -22.37
CA SER A 118 10.66 2.30 -22.77
C SER A 118 10.72 1.47 -24.04
N LYS A 119 11.54 1.86 -24.99
CA LYS A 119 11.78 1.06 -26.22
C LYS A 119 12.72 -0.13 -25.96
N THR A 120 13.62 0.00 -25.00
CA THR A 120 14.67 -1.00 -24.72
C THR A 120 14.40 -1.84 -23.47
N GLY A 121 13.38 -1.47 -22.70
CA GLY A 121 13.04 -2.07 -21.43
C GLY A 121 13.55 -1.26 -20.22
N LEU A 122 12.82 -1.31 -19.14
CA LEU A 122 13.13 -0.64 -17.89
C LEU A 122 14.29 -1.33 -17.17
N SER A 123 15.21 -0.58 -16.59
CA SER A 123 16.37 -1.13 -15.90
C SER A 123 16.12 -1.41 -14.41
N ALA A 124 15.55 -0.44 -13.72
CA ALA A 124 15.26 -0.50 -12.28
C ALA A 124 13.97 0.28 -11.98
N PRO A 125 12.82 -0.20 -12.47
CA PRO A 125 11.56 0.52 -12.31
C PRO A 125 11.13 0.60 -10.86
N ALA A 126 10.55 1.74 -10.48
CA ALA A 126 9.86 1.95 -9.23
C ALA A 126 8.64 2.85 -9.47
N LEU A 127 7.54 2.60 -8.77
CA LEU A 127 6.30 3.34 -8.88
C LEU A 127 6.06 4.14 -7.61
N ASN A 128 5.69 5.41 -7.75
CA ASN A 128 5.43 6.29 -6.63
C ASN A 128 4.14 7.09 -6.86
N GLN A 129 3.27 7.16 -5.87
CA GLN A 129 2.08 8.00 -5.96
C GLN A 129 2.44 9.48 -5.79
N ARG A 130 2.15 10.29 -6.80
CA ARG A 130 2.28 11.75 -6.80
C ARG A 130 1.04 12.39 -7.39
N PRO A 131 -0.04 12.52 -6.62
CA PRO A 131 -1.29 13.01 -7.19
C PRO A 131 -1.11 14.29 -8.01
N PRO A 132 -1.76 14.39 -9.16
CA PRO A 132 -2.75 13.46 -9.71
C PRO A 132 -2.14 12.25 -10.44
N TYR A 133 -0.82 12.06 -10.45
CA TYR A 133 -0.10 11.07 -11.24
C TYR A 133 0.45 9.91 -10.40
N VAL A 134 0.79 8.84 -11.09
CA VAL A 134 1.76 7.85 -10.63
C VAL A 134 3.09 8.14 -11.33
N GLU A 135 4.14 8.44 -10.59
CA GLU A 135 5.49 8.59 -11.12
C GLU A 135 6.12 7.21 -11.36
N LEU A 136 6.61 6.98 -12.56
CA LEU A 136 7.54 5.90 -12.86
C LEU A 136 8.97 6.43 -12.79
N LEU A 137 9.76 5.83 -11.95
CA LEU A 137 11.20 6.06 -11.82
C LEU A 137 11.93 4.87 -12.46
N ASP A 138 13.02 5.12 -13.18
CA ASP A 138 13.86 4.06 -13.75
C ASP A 138 15.34 4.40 -13.60
N GLY A 139 15.89 4.07 -12.46
CA GLY A 139 17.28 4.33 -12.13
C GLY A 139 17.61 5.84 -12.18
N LYS A 140 18.49 6.22 -13.11
CA LYS A 140 18.89 7.63 -13.33
C LYS A 140 18.15 8.32 -14.48
N ASN A 141 17.23 7.62 -15.13
CA ASN A 141 16.44 8.19 -16.22
C ASN A 141 15.47 9.27 -15.69
N PRO A 142 15.04 10.22 -16.55
CA PRO A 142 14.00 11.15 -16.18
C PRO A 142 12.74 10.42 -15.71
N LYS A 143 12.08 10.96 -14.71
CA LYS A 143 10.81 10.44 -14.23
C LYS A 143 9.73 10.60 -15.29
N ILE A 144 8.78 9.67 -15.33
CA ILE A 144 7.64 9.68 -16.22
C ILE A 144 6.37 9.77 -15.36
N ASN A 145 5.51 10.73 -15.66
CA ASN A 145 4.22 10.86 -15.00
C ASN A 145 3.18 10.05 -15.76
N LEU A 146 2.51 9.13 -15.07
CA LEU A 146 1.52 8.24 -15.63
C LEU A 146 0.12 8.60 -15.11
N THR A 147 -0.83 8.63 -16.01
CA THR A 147 -2.26 8.54 -15.70
C THR A 147 -2.74 7.10 -15.89
N SER A 148 -4.02 6.84 -15.64
CA SER A 148 -4.60 5.52 -15.92
C SER A 148 -4.68 5.17 -17.41
N ASP A 149 -4.39 6.12 -18.30
CA ASP A 149 -4.60 5.97 -19.74
C ASP A 149 -3.34 6.21 -20.58
N ASN A 150 -2.43 7.09 -20.11
CA ASN A 150 -1.28 7.52 -20.89
C ASN A 150 -0.14 8.11 -20.03
N ILE A 151 0.91 8.55 -20.73
CA ILE A 151 1.96 9.40 -20.17
C ILE A 151 1.48 10.85 -20.20
N GLU A 152 1.61 11.55 -19.06
CA GLU A 152 1.37 12.98 -18.99
C GLU A 152 2.69 13.73 -19.15
N GLU A 153 2.79 14.53 -20.19
CA GLU A 153 3.95 15.38 -20.39
C GLU A 153 3.90 16.59 -19.44
N GLU A 154 4.98 16.82 -18.70
CA GLU A 154 5.11 18.05 -17.92
C GLU A 154 5.03 19.24 -18.89
N LYS A 155 3.96 20.02 -18.80
CA LYS A 155 3.89 21.31 -19.51
C LYS A 155 5.02 22.17 -18.96
N LYS A 156 6.07 22.38 -19.78
CA LYS A 156 7.09 23.36 -19.47
C LYS A 156 6.39 24.73 -19.35
N GLN A 157 6.31 25.24 -18.12
CA GLN A 157 5.95 26.63 -17.86
C GLN A 157 7.12 27.54 -18.23
#